data_96f41b4f24d7c493a42136c6de0f1ac7
#
_entry.id   96f41b4f24d7c493a42136c6de0f1ac7
#
_cell.length_a   1.000
_cell.length_b   1.000
_cell.length_c   1.000
_cell.angle_alpha   90.00
_cell.angle_beta   90.00
_cell.angle_gamma   90.00
#
_symmetry.space_group_name_H-M   'P 1'
#
loop_
_entity.id
_entity.type
_entity.pdbx_description
1 polymer ?
#
loop_
_entity_poly.entity_id
_entity_poly.type
_entity_poly.pdbx_seq_one_letter_code
_entity_poly.pdbx_strand_id
1 'polypeptide(L)'
;MRAFHGRTYGSLSATFNKKYREGFEPLLPGVSHVSYNNIEALEKAVNEETAAVILEVVQGEGGVYPASAEYIQAARRICDERGALLIVDEIQTGFGRTGKMFAVQHYNVTPDLLTCAKSLAGGVPMGAVLIGPNVKNLTPGVHGSTFGGNPLSCAAANAALDVMREEDLPGQAAAKGAYLVEKLKKIESPNIREIRGLGLMVGVEMKQKVTGYI
;
A
#
# COMPACT_ATOMS: atom_id res chain seq x y z
N MET A 1 -6.07 -1.75 -11.25
CA MET A 1 -7.37 -2.33 -10.82
C MET A 1 -7.15 -3.12 -9.54
N ARG A 2 -8.18 -3.38 -8.73
CA ARG A 2 -8.17 -3.99 -7.37
C ARG A 2 -7.63 -3.08 -6.25
N ALA A 3 -7.31 -1.82 -6.51
CA ALA A 3 -6.79 -0.89 -5.50
C ALA A 3 -7.79 -0.64 -4.37
N PHE A 4 -7.28 -0.51 -3.15
CA PHE A 4 -8.03 -0.08 -1.98
C PHE A 4 -7.25 0.97 -1.20
N HIS A 5 -7.72 2.21 -1.23
CA HIS A 5 -7.04 3.35 -0.59
C HIS A 5 -7.83 3.96 0.57
N GLY A 6 -8.93 3.34 0.97
CA GLY A 6 -9.75 3.76 2.11
C GLY A 6 -11.21 4.01 1.76
N ARG A 7 -11.96 4.50 2.75
CA ARG A 7 -13.41 4.70 2.71
C ARG A 7 -13.84 6.15 2.96
N THR A 8 -12.92 7.08 3.19
CA THR A 8 -13.22 8.51 3.17
C THR A 8 -13.37 9.00 1.74
N TYR A 9 -14.07 10.11 1.52
CA TYR A 9 -14.55 10.51 0.20
C TYR A 9 -13.46 10.56 -0.89
N GLY A 10 -12.31 11.17 -0.60
CA GLY A 10 -11.18 11.22 -1.52
C GLY A 10 -10.56 9.84 -1.77
N SER A 11 -10.26 9.10 -0.71
CA SER A 11 -9.66 7.76 -0.82
C SER A 11 -10.62 6.74 -1.44
N LEU A 12 -11.93 6.90 -1.20
CA LEU A 12 -12.96 6.08 -1.84
C LEU A 12 -13.00 6.29 -3.35
N SER A 13 -12.77 7.52 -3.81
CA SER A 13 -12.67 7.83 -5.24
C SER A 13 -11.51 7.07 -5.91
N ALA A 14 -10.39 6.89 -5.21
CA ALA A 14 -9.23 6.12 -5.67
C ALA A 14 -9.39 4.59 -5.45
N THR A 15 -10.34 4.13 -4.64
CA THR A 15 -10.62 2.72 -4.43
C THR A 15 -11.35 2.12 -5.63
N PHE A 16 -10.85 0.99 -6.17
CA PHE A 16 -11.34 0.41 -7.42
C PHE A 16 -12.68 -0.31 -7.29
N ASN A 17 -12.89 -1.08 -6.21
CA ASN A 17 -14.02 -1.98 -6.10
C ASN A 17 -15.36 -1.21 -6.07
N LYS A 18 -16.18 -1.41 -7.11
CA LYS A 18 -17.49 -0.76 -7.29
C LYS A 18 -18.40 -0.96 -6.08
N LYS A 19 -18.36 -2.12 -5.44
CA LYS A 19 -19.18 -2.44 -4.26
C LYS A 19 -18.94 -1.47 -3.09
N TYR A 20 -17.74 -0.92 -2.97
CA TYR A 20 -17.41 0.06 -1.91
C TYR A 20 -17.87 1.48 -2.27
N ARG A 21 -18.01 1.77 -3.55
CA ARG A 21 -18.29 3.11 -4.10
C ARG A 21 -19.78 3.33 -4.30
N GLU A 22 -20.53 2.26 -4.54
CA GLU A 22 -21.97 2.28 -4.80
C GLU A 22 -22.72 2.96 -3.64
N GLY A 23 -23.59 3.92 -3.97
CA GLY A 23 -24.35 4.71 -3.01
C GLY A 23 -23.62 5.95 -2.47
N PHE A 24 -22.35 6.20 -2.88
CA PHE A 24 -21.56 7.38 -2.48
C PHE A 24 -21.28 8.32 -3.67
N GLU A 25 -21.87 8.07 -4.81
CA GLU A 25 -21.69 8.90 -6.01
C GLU A 25 -22.55 10.18 -5.97
N PRO A 26 -22.05 11.28 -6.59
CA PRO A 26 -20.84 11.38 -7.38
C PRO A 26 -19.56 11.43 -6.53
N LEU A 27 -18.55 10.65 -6.92
CA LEU A 27 -17.22 10.70 -6.31
C LEU A 27 -16.39 11.86 -6.88
N LEU A 28 -15.20 12.10 -6.32
CA LEU A 28 -14.31 13.15 -6.83
C LEU A 28 -13.94 12.86 -8.29
N PRO A 29 -14.04 13.88 -9.18
CA PRO A 29 -13.64 13.75 -10.58
C PRO A 29 -12.11 13.66 -10.71
N GLY A 30 -11.64 13.30 -11.91
CA GLY A 30 -10.21 13.27 -12.24
C GLY A 30 -9.47 12.03 -11.75
N VAL A 31 -10.17 11.02 -11.20
CA VAL A 31 -9.57 9.75 -10.81
C VAL A 31 -9.82 8.69 -11.86
N SER A 32 -8.75 8.10 -12.38
CA SER A 32 -8.79 6.97 -13.32
C SER A 32 -8.08 5.75 -12.73
N HIS A 33 -8.52 4.55 -13.13
CA HIS A 33 -7.95 3.29 -12.65
C HIS A 33 -7.24 2.56 -13.78
N VAL A 34 -5.99 2.17 -13.54
CA VAL A 34 -5.12 1.47 -14.47
C VAL A 34 -4.97 0.00 -14.10
N SER A 35 -4.75 -0.86 -15.08
CA SER A 35 -4.43 -2.28 -14.83
C SER A 35 -3.12 -2.40 -14.08
N TYR A 36 -3.15 -3.10 -12.95
CA TYR A 36 -1.97 -3.32 -12.10
C TYR A 36 -0.96 -4.24 -12.78
N ASN A 37 0.33 -3.98 -12.60
CA ASN A 37 1.42 -4.68 -13.29
C ASN A 37 1.38 -4.57 -14.83
N ASN A 38 0.75 -3.52 -15.36
CA ASN A 38 0.72 -3.24 -16.79
C ASN A 38 1.37 -1.87 -17.06
N ILE A 39 2.64 -1.89 -17.47
CA ILE A 39 3.45 -0.69 -17.71
C ILE A 39 2.88 0.13 -18.87
N GLU A 40 2.49 -0.50 -19.97
CA GLU A 40 1.93 0.20 -21.14
C GLU A 40 0.64 0.94 -20.79
N ALA A 41 -0.24 0.29 -20.00
CA ALA A 41 -1.47 0.93 -19.55
C ALA A 41 -1.21 2.12 -18.62
N LEU A 42 -0.18 2.03 -17.76
CA LEU A 42 0.24 3.13 -16.91
C LEU A 42 0.82 4.29 -17.74
N GLU A 43 1.72 4.00 -18.64
CA GLU A 43 2.39 4.97 -19.52
C GLU A 43 1.38 5.73 -20.40
N LYS A 44 0.36 5.03 -20.89
CA LYS A 44 -0.74 5.65 -21.66
C LYS A 44 -1.67 6.53 -20.82
N ALA A 45 -1.83 6.20 -19.55
CA ALA A 45 -2.76 6.92 -18.66
C ALA A 45 -2.14 8.17 -18.02
N VAL A 46 -0.81 8.18 -17.82
CA VAL A 46 -0.10 9.29 -17.17
C VAL A 46 0.36 10.29 -18.22
N ASN A 47 -0.07 11.53 -18.09
CA ASN A 47 0.28 12.63 -18.97
C ASN A 47 0.62 13.89 -18.16
N GLU A 48 0.87 15.01 -18.82
CA GLU A 48 1.27 16.28 -18.20
C GLU A 48 0.18 16.91 -17.31
N GLU A 49 -1.08 16.48 -17.44
CA GLU A 49 -2.19 16.90 -16.59
C GLU A 49 -2.35 16.00 -15.35
N THR A 50 -1.57 14.92 -15.26
CA THR A 50 -1.65 13.97 -14.15
C THR A 50 -0.94 14.53 -12.92
N ALA A 51 -1.69 14.82 -11.87
CA ALA A 51 -1.11 15.33 -10.62
C ALA A 51 -0.31 14.25 -9.87
N ALA A 52 -0.83 13.02 -9.82
CA ALA A 52 -0.18 11.93 -9.09
C ALA A 52 -0.62 10.54 -9.56
N VAL A 53 0.24 9.56 -9.34
CA VAL A 53 -0.07 8.13 -9.38
C VAL A 53 -0.07 7.61 -7.95
N ILE A 54 -1.18 7.01 -7.51
CA ILE A 54 -1.25 6.31 -6.21
C ILE A 54 -1.32 4.81 -6.43
N LEU A 55 -0.51 4.05 -5.68
CA LEU A 55 -0.49 2.59 -5.76
C LEU A 55 -0.10 1.93 -4.42
N GLU A 56 -0.56 0.70 -4.25
CA GLU A 56 -0.07 -0.22 -3.21
C GLU A 56 1.07 -1.06 -3.82
N VAL A 57 2.16 -1.27 -3.09
CA VAL A 57 3.25 -2.17 -3.52
C VAL A 57 2.83 -3.64 -3.51
N VAL A 58 1.96 -3.99 -2.57
CA VAL A 58 1.21 -5.24 -2.55
C VAL A 58 -0.25 -4.89 -2.35
N GLN A 59 -1.11 -5.21 -3.32
CA GLN A 59 -2.55 -4.96 -3.21
C GLN A 59 -3.17 -5.93 -2.20
N GLY A 60 -3.38 -5.46 -0.96
CA GLY A 60 -3.83 -6.29 0.14
C GLY A 60 -5.28 -6.73 0.00
N GLU A 61 -6.21 -5.79 -0.01
CA GLU A 61 -7.66 -6.02 -0.13
C GLU A 61 -8.00 -6.70 -1.47
N GLY A 62 -7.22 -6.44 -2.50
CA GLY A 62 -7.35 -7.04 -3.81
C GLY A 62 -7.00 -8.53 -3.89
N GLY A 63 -6.46 -9.12 -2.80
CA GLY A 63 -6.11 -10.56 -2.70
C GLY A 63 -4.61 -10.84 -2.64
N VAL A 64 -3.83 -9.96 -2.03
CA VAL A 64 -2.37 -10.05 -1.85
C VAL A 64 -1.64 -10.25 -3.18
N TYR A 65 -1.68 -9.22 -4.02
CA TYR A 65 -0.97 -9.20 -5.30
C TYR A 65 0.26 -8.29 -5.22
N PRO A 66 1.48 -8.82 -5.15
CA PRO A 66 2.71 -8.03 -5.23
C PRO A 66 2.88 -7.38 -6.61
N ALA A 67 3.43 -6.18 -6.62
CA ALA A 67 3.91 -5.57 -7.85
C ALA A 67 5.18 -6.27 -8.34
N SER A 68 5.41 -6.25 -9.65
CA SER A 68 6.72 -6.59 -10.19
C SER A 68 7.70 -5.42 -9.97
N ALA A 69 9.00 -5.73 -9.92
CA ALA A 69 10.02 -4.69 -9.75
C ALA A 69 10.01 -3.70 -10.91
N GLU A 70 9.85 -4.22 -12.13
CA GLU A 70 9.79 -3.43 -13.35
C GLU A 70 8.61 -2.45 -13.33
N TYR A 71 7.46 -2.87 -12.78
CA TYR A 71 6.28 -2.02 -12.70
C TYR A 71 6.48 -0.85 -11.72
N ILE A 72 7.03 -1.11 -10.53
CA ILE A 72 7.28 -0.04 -9.54
C ILE A 72 8.36 0.93 -10.04
N GLN A 73 9.43 0.42 -10.65
CA GLN A 73 10.48 1.24 -11.25
C GLN A 73 9.95 2.06 -12.43
N ALA A 74 9.12 1.46 -13.29
CA ALA A 74 8.47 2.16 -14.38
C ALA A 74 7.50 3.24 -13.86
N ALA A 75 6.74 2.98 -12.80
CA ALA A 75 5.86 3.97 -12.20
C ALA A 75 6.64 5.20 -11.71
N ARG A 76 7.81 5.01 -11.07
CA ARG A 76 8.68 6.13 -10.68
C ARG A 76 9.17 6.91 -11.90
N ARG A 77 9.75 6.21 -12.87
CA ARG A 77 10.26 6.82 -14.11
C ARG A 77 9.17 7.62 -14.85
N ILE A 78 8.00 7.03 -15.05
CA ILE A 78 6.87 7.69 -15.75
C ILE A 78 6.43 8.95 -14.99
N CYS A 79 6.34 8.88 -13.66
CA CYS A 79 6.00 10.05 -12.85
C CYS A 79 7.04 11.16 -13.01
N ASP A 80 8.34 10.82 -12.97
CA ASP A 80 9.43 11.79 -13.16
C ASP A 80 9.39 12.45 -14.53
N GLU A 81 9.19 11.66 -15.59
CA GLU A 81 9.13 12.13 -16.97
C GLU A 81 7.91 13.04 -17.25
N ARG A 82 6.81 12.85 -16.54
CA ARG A 82 5.56 13.59 -16.74
C ARG A 82 5.30 14.67 -15.70
N GLY A 83 6.19 14.83 -14.71
CA GLY A 83 6.01 15.80 -13.63
C GLY A 83 4.91 15.42 -12.62
N ALA A 84 4.46 14.17 -12.61
CA ALA A 84 3.47 13.65 -11.67
C ALA A 84 4.14 13.18 -10.37
N LEU A 85 3.42 13.24 -9.24
CA LEU A 85 3.90 12.69 -7.98
C LEU A 85 3.63 11.18 -7.90
N LEU A 86 4.57 10.43 -7.33
CA LEU A 86 4.35 9.02 -6.96
C LEU A 86 3.96 8.93 -5.50
N ILE A 87 2.75 8.44 -5.24
CA ILE A 87 2.22 8.17 -3.90
C ILE A 87 2.20 6.67 -3.68
N VAL A 88 2.91 6.20 -2.66
CA VAL A 88 2.90 4.78 -2.28
C VAL A 88 2.07 4.60 -1.01
N ASP A 89 1.04 3.76 -1.13
CA ASP A 89 0.18 3.40 -0.01
C ASP A 89 0.76 2.21 0.75
N GLU A 90 1.37 2.52 1.89
CA GLU A 90 1.99 1.54 2.80
C GLU A 90 1.12 1.24 4.04
N ILE A 91 -0.16 1.58 3.99
CA ILE A 91 -1.08 1.36 5.12
C ILE A 91 -1.15 -0.11 5.51
N GLN A 92 -1.07 -1.04 4.55
CA GLN A 92 -1.06 -2.48 4.83
C GLN A 92 0.33 -3.11 4.80
N THR A 93 1.24 -2.55 4.03
CA THR A 93 2.55 -3.13 3.74
C THR A 93 3.67 -2.61 4.64
N GLY A 94 3.49 -1.43 5.21
CA GLY A 94 4.49 -0.77 6.03
C GLY A 94 4.73 -1.41 7.39
N PHE A 95 5.69 -0.85 8.11
CA PHE A 95 6.08 -1.23 9.47
C PHE A 95 6.45 -2.71 9.60
N GLY A 96 7.32 -3.18 8.70
CA GLY A 96 7.92 -4.50 8.79
C GLY A 96 7.13 -5.63 8.15
N ARG A 97 5.85 -5.42 7.78
CA ARG A 97 4.95 -6.48 7.30
C ARG A 97 5.52 -7.34 6.19
N THR A 98 6.24 -6.73 5.25
CA THR A 98 6.78 -7.39 4.06
C THR A 98 8.25 -7.81 4.19
N GLY A 99 8.86 -7.61 5.36
CA GLY A 99 10.27 -7.93 5.59
C GLY A 99 11.23 -6.74 5.43
N LYS A 100 10.72 -5.56 5.15
CA LYS A 100 11.40 -4.25 5.19
C LYS A 100 10.53 -3.28 5.97
N MET A 101 11.09 -2.19 6.49
CA MET A 101 10.30 -1.16 7.18
C MET A 101 9.15 -0.68 6.30
N PHE A 102 9.43 -0.40 5.03
CA PHE A 102 8.44 -0.12 4.00
C PHE A 102 8.64 -1.02 2.80
N ALA A 103 7.54 -1.52 2.21
CA ALA A 103 7.60 -2.47 1.10
C ALA A 103 8.26 -1.88 -0.15
N VAL A 104 8.13 -0.58 -0.39
CA VAL A 104 8.77 0.10 -1.52
C VAL A 104 10.31 -0.04 -1.50
N GLN A 105 10.90 -0.28 -0.34
CA GLN A 105 12.36 -0.51 -0.20
C GLN A 105 12.85 -1.79 -0.88
N HIS A 106 11.97 -2.76 -1.17
CA HIS A 106 12.34 -3.94 -1.96
C HIS A 106 12.67 -3.60 -3.42
N TYR A 107 12.27 -2.43 -3.90
CA TYR A 107 12.34 -2.04 -5.30
C TYR A 107 13.33 -0.91 -5.57
N ASN A 108 14.03 -0.41 -4.53
CA ASN A 108 14.94 0.74 -4.60
C ASN A 108 14.30 1.99 -5.23
N VAL A 109 13.03 2.22 -4.92
CA VAL A 109 12.27 3.40 -5.35
C VAL A 109 11.96 4.27 -4.16
N THR A 110 12.12 5.58 -4.32
CA THR A 110 11.69 6.59 -3.33
C THR A 110 10.44 7.29 -3.85
N PRO A 111 9.29 7.15 -3.18
CA PRO A 111 8.08 7.87 -3.55
C PRO A 111 8.16 9.34 -3.13
N ASP A 112 7.31 10.18 -3.71
CA ASP A 112 7.15 11.57 -3.29
C ASP A 112 6.30 11.68 -2.02
N LEU A 113 5.30 10.81 -1.90
CA LEU A 113 4.44 10.68 -0.72
C LEU A 113 4.31 9.21 -0.34
N LEU A 114 4.31 8.93 0.97
CA LEU A 114 4.10 7.60 1.50
C LEU A 114 3.06 7.66 2.61
N THR A 115 1.95 6.93 2.45
CA THR A 115 0.87 6.91 3.44
C THR A 115 1.01 5.75 4.40
N CYS A 116 0.81 6.01 5.69
CA CYS A 116 1.00 5.08 6.79
C CYS A 116 -0.20 5.07 7.72
N ALA A 117 -0.52 3.91 8.28
CA ALA A 117 -1.49 3.73 9.36
C ALA A 117 -1.32 2.35 10.02
N LYS A 118 -2.42 1.75 10.45
CA LYS A 118 -2.51 0.38 11.03
C LYS A 118 -1.44 0.10 12.08
N SER A 119 -0.32 -0.52 11.70
CA SER A 119 0.74 -0.93 12.63
C SER A 119 1.55 0.23 13.21
N LEU A 120 1.41 1.45 12.67
CA LEU A 120 2.21 2.63 13.05
C LEU A 120 2.25 2.87 14.55
N ALA A 121 1.13 2.77 15.24
CA ALA A 121 1.03 3.07 16.68
C ALA A 121 0.60 1.84 17.51
N GLY A 122 0.97 0.61 17.08
CA GLY A 122 0.77 -0.61 17.85
C GLY A 122 -0.69 -0.93 18.22
N GLY A 123 -1.67 -0.37 17.48
CA GLY A 123 -3.11 -0.55 17.71
C GLY A 123 -3.86 0.72 18.13
N VAL A 124 -3.15 1.77 18.51
CA VAL A 124 -3.78 3.09 18.73
C VAL A 124 -4.09 3.73 17.38
N PRO A 125 -5.33 4.25 17.15
CA PRO A 125 -5.69 4.87 15.88
C PRO A 125 -4.78 6.04 15.52
N MET A 126 -4.03 5.89 14.42
CA MET A 126 -3.12 6.90 13.90
C MET A 126 -2.91 6.71 12.40
N GLY A 127 -2.73 7.80 11.69
CA GLY A 127 -2.25 7.83 10.31
C GLY A 127 -1.17 8.89 10.15
N ALA A 128 -0.28 8.68 9.19
CA ALA A 128 0.77 9.64 8.85
C ALA A 128 0.99 9.64 7.34
N VAL A 129 1.50 10.74 6.84
CA VAL A 129 2.00 10.87 5.47
C VAL A 129 3.45 11.35 5.54
N LEU A 130 4.36 10.58 5.01
CA LEU A 130 5.75 11.00 4.80
C LEU A 130 5.80 11.78 3.50
N ILE A 131 6.42 12.96 3.55
CA ILE A 131 6.44 13.92 2.45
C ILE A 131 7.88 14.08 1.97
N GLY A 132 8.12 13.73 0.71
CA GLY A 132 9.42 13.87 0.08
C GLY A 132 9.70 15.29 -0.42
N PRO A 133 10.95 15.58 -0.80
CA PRO A 133 11.41 16.92 -1.16
C PRO A 133 10.81 17.47 -2.47
N ASN A 134 10.21 16.61 -3.29
CA ASN A 134 9.57 17.01 -4.54
C ASN A 134 8.20 17.68 -4.32
N VAL A 135 7.57 17.43 -3.15
CA VAL A 135 6.31 18.08 -2.78
C VAL A 135 6.60 19.47 -2.26
N LYS A 136 6.20 20.47 -3.03
CA LYS A 136 6.47 21.89 -2.75
C LYS A 136 5.19 22.62 -2.34
N ASN A 137 5.37 23.84 -1.83
CA ASN A 137 4.27 24.77 -1.52
C ASN A 137 3.32 24.27 -0.40
N LEU A 138 3.79 23.41 0.49
CA LEU A 138 3.07 23.09 1.70
C LEU A 138 3.23 24.24 2.70
N THR A 139 2.17 24.98 2.91
CA THR A 139 2.14 26.08 3.86
C THR A 139 1.24 25.74 5.05
N PRO A 140 1.51 26.29 6.25
CA PRO A 140 0.61 26.13 7.39
C PRO A 140 -0.83 26.51 7.05
N GLY A 141 -1.79 25.68 7.48
CA GLY A 141 -3.22 25.94 7.30
C GLY A 141 -3.84 25.40 6.02
N VAL A 142 -3.07 24.83 5.08
CA VAL A 142 -3.62 24.22 3.85
C VAL A 142 -4.33 22.89 4.11
N HIS A 143 -4.01 22.23 5.20
CA HIS A 143 -4.70 21.03 5.69
C HIS A 143 -4.64 20.98 7.21
N GLY A 144 -5.49 20.17 7.83
CA GLY A 144 -5.51 20.02 9.27
C GLY A 144 -6.29 18.80 9.73
N SER A 145 -6.05 18.44 10.98
CA SER A 145 -6.78 17.38 11.67
C SER A 145 -6.87 17.76 13.15
N THR A 146 -8.08 17.71 13.74
CA THR A 146 -8.29 18.07 15.15
C THR A 146 -7.46 17.19 16.08
N PHE A 147 -7.36 15.90 15.79
CA PHE A 147 -6.64 14.92 16.63
C PHE A 147 -5.29 14.50 16.03
N GLY A 148 -4.88 15.08 14.90
CA GLY A 148 -3.60 14.78 14.28
C GLY A 148 -2.43 15.18 15.19
N GLY A 149 -1.45 14.27 15.35
CA GLY A 149 -0.28 14.52 16.19
C GLY A 149 -0.57 14.57 17.69
N ASN A 150 -1.68 14.01 18.16
CA ASN A 150 -1.96 14.02 19.60
C ASN A 150 -0.89 13.23 20.40
N PRO A 151 -0.56 13.68 21.63
CA PRO A 151 0.55 13.12 22.40
C PRO A 151 0.43 11.62 22.68
N LEU A 152 -0.78 11.11 22.92
CA LEU A 152 -1.01 9.70 23.23
C LEU A 152 -0.66 8.82 22.03
N SER A 153 -1.18 9.12 20.84
CA SER A 153 -0.89 8.34 19.62
C SER A 153 0.58 8.46 19.24
N CYS A 154 1.19 9.63 19.39
CA CYS A 154 2.62 9.82 19.11
C CYS A 154 3.50 9.03 20.07
N ALA A 155 3.19 8.98 21.35
CA ALA A 155 3.91 8.18 22.34
C ALA A 155 3.81 6.68 22.02
N ALA A 156 2.60 6.21 21.67
CA ALA A 156 2.39 4.82 21.25
C ALA A 156 3.15 4.47 19.96
N ALA A 157 3.16 5.37 18.97
CA ALA A 157 3.91 5.18 17.74
C ALA A 157 5.43 5.11 17.99
N ASN A 158 5.98 5.98 18.82
CA ASN A 158 7.38 5.96 19.17
C ASN A 158 7.76 4.62 19.84
N ALA A 159 7.00 4.19 20.84
CA ALA A 159 7.23 2.91 21.49
C ALA A 159 7.14 1.72 20.50
N ALA A 160 6.17 1.73 19.59
CA ALA A 160 6.05 0.69 18.56
C ALA A 160 7.25 0.67 17.61
N LEU A 161 7.74 1.84 17.20
CA LEU A 161 8.92 1.98 16.32
C LEU A 161 10.20 1.54 17.03
N ASP A 162 10.34 1.81 18.32
CA ASP A 162 11.48 1.37 19.13
C ASP A 162 11.52 -0.15 19.20
N VAL A 163 10.42 -0.81 19.54
CA VAL A 163 10.32 -2.29 19.54
C VAL A 163 10.61 -2.87 18.14
N MET A 164 10.07 -2.28 17.08
CA MET A 164 10.35 -2.75 15.71
C MET A 164 11.83 -2.74 15.38
N ARG A 165 12.56 -1.72 15.84
CA ARG A 165 14.00 -1.57 15.62
C ARG A 165 14.81 -2.50 16.53
N GLU A 166 14.50 -2.52 17.82
CA GLU A 166 15.23 -3.29 18.84
C GLU A 166 15.13 -4.80 18.62
N GLU A 167 13.94 -5.28 18.19
CA GLU A 167 13.70 -6.70 17.94
C GLU A 167 13.89 -7.10 16.47
N ASP A 168 14.29 -6.19 15.60
CA ASP A 168 14.37 -6.42 14.14
C ASP A 168 13.10 -7.10 13.59
N LEU A 169 11.92 -6.57 13.92
CA LEU A 169 10.66 -7.16 13.46
C LEU A 169 10.56 -7.28 11.93
N PRO A 170 11.09 -6.35 11.12
CA PRO A 170 11.14 -6.54 9.67
C PRO A 170 11.94 -7.78 9.27
N GLY A 171 13.14 -7.99 9.81
CA GLY A 171 13.95 -9.17 9.52
C GLY A 171 13.27 -10.46 9.97
N GLN A 172 12.64 -10.45 11.14
CA GLN A 172 11.84 -11.58 11.61
C GLN A 172 10.65 -11.87 10.68
N ALA A 173 9.96 -10.84 10.17
CA ALA A 173 8.86 -11.01 9.24
C ALA A 173 9.33 -11.60 7.89
N ALA A 174 10.51 -11.22 7.41
CA ALA A 174 11.12 -11.82 6.23
C ALA A 174 11.37 -13.31 6.42
N ALA A 175 12.06 -13.69 7.51
CA ALA A 175 12.41 -15.09 7.81
C ALA A 175 11.17 -15.97 8.05
N LYS A 176 10.24 -15.49 8.88
CA LYS A 176 8.99 -16.23 9.19
C LYS A 176 8.09 -16.33 7.96
N GLY A 177 8.04 -15.27 7.12
CA GLY A 177 7.27 -15.26 5.88
C GLY A 177 7.81 -16.28 4.86
N ALA A 178 9.13 -16.33 4.67
CA ALA A 178 9.78 -17.33 3.82
C ALA A 178 9.47 -18.75 4.29
N TYR A 179 9.62 -19.02 5.59
CA TYR A 179 9.26 -20.31 6.18
C TYR A 179 7.80 -20.68 5.96
N LEU A 180 6.88 -19.73 6.22
CA LEU A 180 5.44 -19.96 6.04
C LEU A 180 5.11 -20.30 4.57
N VAL A 181 5.60 -19.52 3.63
CA VAL A 181 5.36 -19.76 2.19
C VAL A 181 5.96 -21.09 1.75
N GLU A 182 7.16 -21.46 2.22
CA GLU A 182 7.76 -22.78 1.96
C GLU A 182 6.85 -23.93 2.44
N LYS A 183 6.32 -23.82 3.69
CA LYS A 183 5.43 -24.84 4.23
C LYS A 183 4.10 -24.91 3.50
N LEU A 184 3.51 -23.77 3.19
CA LEU A 184 2.25 -23.72 2.42
C LEU A 184 2.41 -24.33 1.03
N LYS A 185 3.51 -24.08 0.34
CA LYS A 185 3.78 -24.65 -0.99
C LYS A 185 3.96 -26.19 -0.99
N LYS A 186 4.25 -26.79 0.16
CA LYS A 186 4.32 -28.25 0.32
C LYS A 186 2.94 -28.89 0.52
N ILE A 187 1.89 -28.10 0.69
CA ILE A 187 0.52 -28.61 0.81
C ILE A 187 0.00 -28.95 -0.57
N GLU A 188 -0.06 -30.25 -0.88
CA GLU A 188 -0.68 -30.76 -2.09
C GLU A 188 -2.21 -30.74 -1.93
N SER A 189 -2.85 -29.72 -2.50
CA SER A 189 -4.31 -29.62 -2.48
C SER A 189 -4.84 -29.26 -3.87
N PRO A 190 -5.80 -30.02 -4.40
CA PRO A 190 -6.43 -29.69 -5.68
C PRO A 190 -7.22 -28.38 -5.62
N ASN A 191 -7.53 -27.88 -4.43
CA ASN A 191 -8.31 -26.67 -4.23
C ASN A 191 -7.47 -25.40 -4.23
N ILE A 192 -6.16 -25.46 -4.04
CA ILE A 192 -5.26 -24.31 -4.07
C ILE A 192 -4.91 -24.00 -5.53
N ARG A 193 -5.06 -22.73 -5.92
CA ARG A 193 -4.65 -22.23 -7.23
C ARG A 193 -3.24 -21.66 -7.17
N GLU A 194 -2.98 -20.81 -6.19
CA GLU A 194 -1.72 -20.08 -6.06
C GLU A 194 -1.45 -19.71 -4.60
N ILE A 195 -0.18 -19.71 -4.24
CA ILE A 195 0.32 -19.15 -2.97
C ILE A 195 1.32 -18.06 -3.32
N ARG A 196 1.05 -16.84 -2.89
CA ARG A 196 1.85 -15.65 -3.18
C ARG A 196 1.97 -14.75 -1.96
N GLY A 197 2.92 -13.84 -1.98
CA GLY A 197 3.08 -12.87 -0.90
C GLY A 197 4.50 -12.34 -0.77
N LEU A 198 4.68 -11.48 0.23
CA LEU A 198 5.95 -10.86 0.57
C LEU A 198 6.03 -10.71 2.10
N GLY A 199 7.07 -11.28 2.72
CA GLY A 199 7.16 -11.36 4.18
C GLY A 199 5.96 -12.08 4.79
N LEU A 200 5.34 -11.48 5.80
CA LEU A 200 4.13 -12.01 6.45
C LEU A 200 2.80 -11.49 5.82
N MET A 201 2.86 -10.94 4.63
CA MET A 201 1.68 -10.63 3.83
C MET A 201 1.51 -11.72 2.78
N VAL A 202 0.73 -12.75 3.10
CA VAL A 202 0.60 -13.98 2.31
C VAL A 202 -0.85 -14.19 1.90
N GLY A 203 -1.07 -14.54 0.63
CA GLY A 203 -2.37 -14.91 0.07
C GLY A 203 -2.34 -16.35 -0.43
N VAL A 204 -3.38 -17.10 -0.09
CA VAL A 204 -3.66 -18.43 -0.65
C VAL A 204 -4.89 -18.31 -1.52
N GLU A 205 -4.71 -18.37 -2.84
CA GLU A 205 -5.83 -18.30 -3.77
C GLU A 205 -6.44 -19.68 -3.99
N MET A 206 -7.72 -19.79 -3.71
CA MET A 206 -8.46 -21.04 -3.91
C MET A 206 -9.09 -21.07 -5.31
N LYS A 207 -9.28 -22.26 -5.88
CA LYS A 207 -9.95 -22.45 -7.17
C LYS A 207 -11.45 -22.16 -7.11
N GLN A 208 -12.06 -22.32 -5.94
CA GLN A 208 -13.47 -22.05 -5.70
C GLN A 208 -13.63 -20.87 -4.73
N LYS A 209 -14.80 -20.24 -4.75
CA LYS A 209 -15.13 -19.17 -3.80
C LYS A 209 -15.11 -19.71 -2.38
N VAL A 210 -14.43 -19.01 -1.47
CA VAL A 210 -14.26 -19.41 -0.06
C VAL A 210 -15.23 -18.71 0.90
N THR A 211 -16.21 -17.98 0.38
CA THR A 211 -17.19 -17.21 1.18
C THR A 211 -18.03 -18.04 2.15
N GLY A 212 -17.89 -19.35 2.15
CA GLY A 212 -18.51 -20.25 3.13
C GLY A 212 -17.56 -20.77 4.22
N TYR A 213 -16.29 -20.33 4.22
CA TYR A 213 -15.27 -20.79 5.18
C TYR A 213 -14.78 -19.67 6.12
N ILE A 214 -15.38 -18.48 6.02
CA ILE A 214 -15.07 -17.30 6.82
C ILE A 214 -16.34 -16.84 7.54
#